data_59d1fe944de4063628684cf0c39cbc17
#
_entry.id   59d1fe944de4063628684cf0c39cbc17
#
_cell.length_a   1.000
_cell.length_b   1.000
_cell.length_c   1.000
_cell.angle_alpha   90.00
_cell.angle_beta   90.00
_cell.angle_gamma   90.00
#
_symmetry.space_group_name_H-M   'P 1'
#
loop_
_entity.id
_entity.type
_entity.pdbx_description
1 polymer ?
#
loop_
_entity_poly.entity_id
_entity_poly.type
_entity_poly.pdbx_seq_one_letter_code
_entity_poly.pdbx_strand_id
1 'polypeptide(L)'
;MMQPEDKIQEIAERAERLQEIGSSILRAARDELYLGMRFLDVALSSFSYQMDGQVHGFGTDGRVMYFQPQMLGGLYRENRILVNRGYLHMVFHCIFRHFAWSGTEGKKRADDGITIQERMRDLSCDIAVEHMIDGMNYRSIRFSRSLLRRETYRLLEKEGKTLNAQRVYKILSEWNLNEKDLTNLEQEFRTDDHRYWESKKPDQKPNPMLSRKWGEINDGIETDLETFSQEAGERDGDFLEQIKTENRSRYDYREFLRKFAVFHEELAVDDDSFDYNFYTYGLRLYGNMPLIEPLESKEVKKIEEFVIIIDTSMSCSGELVRKFLEETYGVLSESESFFTKINVHIIQCDEKVHTDKRITSRKEMKDYMEHLELYGDGGTDFRPAFEWVDKLLEQHEFHNLKGLIYFTDGFGIYPKKMPSYKTAFVFMQDNYRDVDVPVWAMKLILDEDDFEKPDS
;
A
#
# COMPACT_ATOMS: atom_id res chain seq x y z
N MET A 1 -56.28 -21.05 -13.42
CA MET A 1 -55.44 -20.42 -12.35
C MET A 1 -54.20 -21.30 -12.23
N MET A 2 -53.03 -20.71 -12.42
CA MET A 2 -51.77 -21.42 -12.24
C MET A 2 -51.61 -21.83 -10.77
N GLN A 3 -51.13 -23.07 -10.53
CA GLN A 3 -50.90 -23.54 -9.16
C GLN A 3 -49.77 -22.70 -8.49
N PRO A 4 -49.79 -22.51 -7.16
CA PRO A 4 -48.73 -21.74 -6.47
C PRO A 4 -47.33 -22.29 -6.74
N GLU A 5 -47.17 -23.57 -6.91
CA GLU A 5 -45.90 -24.27 -7.21
C GLU A 5 -45.36 -23.86 -8.60
N ASP A 6 -46.24 -23.82 -9.63
CA ASP A 6 -45.86 -23.39 -10.99
C ASP A 6 -45.34 -21.93 -11.01
N LYS A 7 -45.94 -21.05 -10.18
CA LYS A 7 -45.49 -19.64 -10.06
C LYS A 7 -44.11 -19.52 -9.39
N ILE A 8 -43.87 -20.33 -8.35
CA ILE A 8 -42.58 -20.33 -7.64
C ILE A 8 -41.49 -20.83 -8.60
N GLN A 9 -41.78 -21.86 -9.37
CA GLN A 9 -40.84 -22.38 -10.37
C GLN A 9 -40.55 -21.36 -11.46
N GLU A 10 -41.56 -20.67 -12.00
CA GLU A 10 -41.37 -19.58 -13.00
C GLU A 10 -40.52 -18.44 -12.47
N ILE A 11 -40.72 -18.04 -11.19
CA ILE A 11 -39.91 -17.00 -10.54
C ILE A 11 -38.46 -17.45 -10.41
N ALA A 12 -38.22 -18.71 -9.98
CA ALA A 12 -36.89 -19.28 -9.84
C ALA A 12 -36.14 -19.33 -11.19
N GLU A 13 -36.77 -19.86 -12.21
CA GLU A 13 -36.22 -19.93 -13.58
C GLU A 13 -35.90 -18.54 -14.13
N ARG A 14 -36.77 -17.56 -13.86
CA ARG A 14 -36.53 -16.17 -14.27
C ARG A 14 -35.34 -15.58 -13.51
N ALA A 15 -35.22 -15.81 -12.21
CA ALA A 15 -34.09 -15.35 -11.40
C ALA A 15 -32.77 -15.95 -11.90
N GLU A 16 -32.75 -17.25 -12.19
CA GLU A 16 -31.59 -17.95 -12.73
C GLU A 16 -31.15 -17.38 -14.09
N ARG A 17 -32.10 -17.14 -15.02
CA ARG A 17 -31.80 -16.48 -16.29
C ARG A 17 -31.24 -15.08 -16.14
N LEU A 18 -31.77 -14.29 -15.19
CA LEU A 18 -31.27 -12.94 -14.92
C LEU A 18 -29.85 -12.96 -14.34
N GLN A 19 -29.58 -13.93 -13.46
CA GLN A 19 -28.24 -14.19 -12.90
C GLN A 19 -27.25 -14.55 -14.04
N GLU A 20 -27.65 -15.45 -14.94
CA GLU A 20 -26.80 -15.90 -16.05
C GLU A 20 -26.51 -14.78 -17.06
N ILE A 21 -27.53 -14.02 -17.44
CA ILE A 21 -27.38 -12.86 -18.35
C ILE A 21 -26.46 -11.82 -17.74
N GLY A 22 -26.69 -11.44 -16.47
CA GLY A 22 -25.85 -10.45 -15.79
C GLY A 22 -24.41 -10.91 -15.67
N SER A 23 -24.20 -12.16 -15.28
CA SER A 23 -22.85 -12.75 -15.22
C SER A 23 -22.15 -12.77 -16.59
N SER A 24 -22.91 -12.98 -17.67
CA SER A 24 -22.38 -12.98 -19.04
C SER A 24 -21.98 -11.57 -19.47
N ILE A 25 -22.75 -10.55 -19.10
CA ILE A 25 -22.41 -9.14 -19.36
C ILE A 25 -21.12 -8.76 -18.63
N LEU A 26 -20.98 -9.13 -17.33
CA LEU A 26 -19.78 -8.82 -16.55
C LEU A 26 -18.56 -9.58 -17.08
N ARG A 27 -18.71 -10.83 -17.52
CA ARG A 27 -17.64 -11.58 -18.20
C ARG A 27 -17.19 -10.90 -19.48
N ALA A 28 -18.12 -10.42 -20.30
CA ALA A 28 -17.79 -9.69 -21.52
C ALA A 28 -17.03 -8.38 -21.22
N ALA A 29 -17.42 -7.65 -20.17
CA ALA A 29 -16.70 -6.46 -19.72
C ALA A 29 -15.28 -6.81 -19.27
N ARG A 30 -15.11 -7.85 -18.43
CA ARG A 30 -13.80 -8.36 -18.01
C ARG A 30 -12.91 -8.69 -19.20
N ASP A 31 -13.43 -9.44 -20.17
CA ASP A 31 -12.67 -9.89 -21.33
C ASP A 31 -12.25 -8.71 -22.22
N GLU A 32 -13.11 -7.68 -22.38
CA GLU A 32 -12.77 -6.45 -23.11
C GLU A 32 -11.71 -5.62 -22.37
N LEU A 33 -11.75 -5.54 -21.04
CA LEU A 33 -10.74 -4.89 -20.22
C LEU A 33 -9.40 -5.63 -20.30
N TYR A 34 -9.41 -6.94 -20.19
CA TYR A 34 -8.23 -7.80 -20.30
C TYR A 34 -7.47 -7.61 -21.60
N LEU A 35 -8.18 -7.47 -22.74
CA LEU A 35 -7.53 -7.26 -24.04
C LEU A 35 -6.68 -5.99 -24.11
N GLY A 36 -7.06 -4.96 -23.33
CA GLY A 36 -6.34 -3.68 -23.29
C GLY A 36 -5.33 -3.59 -22.14
N MET A 37 -5.62 -4.25 -20.99
CA MET A 37 -4.93 -4.08 -19.73
C MET A 37 -4.52 -5.45 -19.13
N ARG A 38 -3.61 -6.16 -19.81
CA ARG A 38 -3.18 -7.52 -19.44
C ARG A 38 -2.51 -7.58 -18.06
N PHE A 39 -1.88 -6.50 -17.65
CA PHE A 39 -1.28 -6.37 -16.31
C PHE A 39 -2.32 -6.43 -15.18
N LEU A 40 -3.63 -6.29 -15.48
CA LEU A 40 -4.73 -6.47 -14.53
C LEU A 40 -5.36 -7.87 -14.54
N ASP A 41 -4.81 -8.85 -15.26
CA ASP A 41 -5.44 -10.17 -15.48
C ASP A 41 -5.89 -10.83 -14.17
N VAL A 42 -4.98 -10.94 -13.20
CA VAL A 42 -5.27 -11.56 -11.91
C VAL A 42 -6.34 -10.79 -11.14
N ALA A 43 -6.29 -9.47 -11.16
CA ALA A 43 -7.27 -8.61 -10.51
C ALA A 43 -8.65 -8.75 -11.15
N LEU A 44 -8.72 -8.64 -12.50
CA LEU A 44 -9.96 -8.78 -13.26
C LEU A 44 -10.62 -10.16 -13.07
N SER A 45 -9.83 -11.21 -12.92
CA SER A 45 -10.30 -12.59 -12.76
C SER A 45 -10.62 -12.99 -11.32
N SER A 46 -10.44 -12.08 -10.34
CA SER A 46 -10.55 -12.41 -8.90
C SER A 46 -11.97 -12.47 -8.36
N PHE A 47 -12.99 -12.19 -9.17
CA PHE A 47 -14.37 -12.04 -8.72
C PHE A 47 -15.29 -13.15 -9.20
N SER A 48 -16.22 -13.54 -8.32
CA SER A 48 -17.48 -14.19 -8.70
C SER A 48 -18.58 -13.13 -8.84
N TYR A 49 -19.69 -13.48 -9.51
CA TYR A 49 -20.79 -12.55 -9.80
C TYR A 49 -22.06 -13.02 -9.14
N GLN A 50 -22.76 -12.13 -8.45
CA GLN A 50 -24.01 -12.44 -7.77
C GLN A 50 -25.04 -11.34 -7.99
N MET A 51 -26.26 -11.75 -8.39
CA MET A 51 -27.40 -10.86 -8.49
C MET A 51 -27.87 -10.45 -7.09
N ASP A 52 -28.04 -9.13 -6.89
CA ASP A 52 -28.72 -8.56 -5.75
C ASP A 52 -29.68 -7.47 -6.20
N GLY A 53 -30.97 -7.63 -5.92
CA GLY A 53 -32.01 -6.66 -6.30
C GLY A 53 -31.97 -5.38 -5.51
N GLN A 54 -31.20 -5.31 -4.42
CA GLN A 54 -31.10 -4.12 -3.55
C GLN A 54 -29.88 -3.27 -3.84
N VAL A 55 -28.88 -3.77 -4.59
CA VAL A 55 -27.69 -3.01 -4.95
C VAL A 55 -28.06 -1.88 -5.92
N HIS A 56 -27.49 -0.70 -5.71
CA HIS A 56 -27.58 0.39 -6.67
C HIS A 56 -26.53 0.27 -7.79
N GLY A 57 -26.87 -0.40 -8.89
CA GLY A 57 -25.99 -0.64 -10.01
C GLY A 57 -25.06 -1.82 -9.76
N PHE A 58 -23.90 -1.53 -9.22
CA PHE A 58 -22.84 -2.46 -8.87
C PHE A 58 -22.45 -2.32 -7.41
N GLY A 59 -21.75 -3.32 -6.87
CA GLY A 59 -21.10 -3.27 -5.57
C GLY A 59 -20.16 -4.45 -5.39
N THR A 60 -19.19 -4.35 -4.49
CA THR A 60 -18.27 -5.45 -4.21
C THR A 60 -17.88 -5.51 -2.74
N ASP A 61 -17.64 -6.75 -2.26
CA ASP A 61 -17.02 -7.02 -0.96
C ASP A 61 -15.53 -7.44 -1.08
N GLY A 62 -14.95 -7.27 -2.28
CA GLY A 62 -13.59 -7.70 -2.61
C GLY A 62 -13.46 -9.15 -3.05
N ARG A 63 -14.57 -9.92 -3.10
CA ARG A 63 -14.61 -11.32 -3.59
C ARG A 63 -15.72 -11.53 -4.61
N VAL A 64 -16.85 -10.90 -4.36
CA VAL A 64 -18.07 -10.98 -5.18
C VAL A 64 -18.37 -9.61 -5.74
N MET A 65 -18.70 -9.55 -7.01
CA MET A 65 -19.34 -8.38 -7.62
C MET A 65 -20.85 -8.60 -7.61
N TYR A 66 -21.54 -7.75 -6.88
CA TYR A 66 -23.00 -7.71 -6.82
C TYR A 66 -23.54 -6.80 -7.92
N PHE A 67 -24.64 -7.20 -8.52
CA PHE A 67 -25.26 -6.40 -9.60
C PHE A 67 -26.77 -6.44 -9.54
N GLN A 68 -27.39 -5.33 -9.94
CA GLN A 68 -28.84 -5.24 -10.14
C GLN A 68 -29.13 -5.46 -11.63
N PRO A 69 -29.89 -6.54 -12.00
CA PRO A 69 -29.99 -6.99 -13.38
C PRO A 69 -30.58 -5.97 -14.35
N GLN A 70 -31.61 -5.22 -13.90
CA GLN A 70 -32.28 -4.25 -14.75
C GLN A 70 -31.37 -3.06 -15.07
N MET A 71 -30.64 -2.55 -14.05
CA MET A 71 -29.69 -1.46 -14.23
C MET A 71 -28.50 -1.91 -15.08
N LEU A 72 -27.90 -3.08 -14.78
CA LEU A 72 -26.80 -3.62 -15.57
C LEU A 72 -27.18 -3.80 -17.04
N GLY A 73 -28.33 -4.41 -17.31
CA GLY A 73 -28.84 -4.59 -18.67
C GLY A 73 -29.21 -3.27 -19.37
N GLY A 74 -29.63 -2.27 -18.61
CA GLY A 74 -29.86 -0.88 -19.08
C GLY A 74 -28.57 -0.23 -19.53
N LEU A 75 -27.56 -0.18 -18.65
CA LEU A 75 -26.24 0.39 -18.91
C LEU A 75 -25.56 -0.30 -20.11
N TYR A 76 -25.61 -1.63 -20.18
CA TYR A 76 -25.02 -2.38 -21.29
C TYR A 76 -25.65 -2.04 -22.64
N ARG A 77 -26.99 -1.85 -22.73
CA ARG A 77 -27.69 -1.46 -23.92
C ARG A 77 -27.45 -0.01 -24.31
N GLU A 78 -27.31 0.87 -23.32
CA GLU A 78 -27.00 2.28 -23.55
C GLU A 78 -25.56 2.44 -24.06
N ASN A 79 -24.60 1.96 -23.31
CA ASN A 79 -23.19 1.99 -23.69
C ASN A 79 -22.39 0.97 -22.85
N ARG A 80 -21.86 -0.07 -23.51
CA ARG A 80 -21.03 -1.07 -22.85
C ARG A 80 -19.80 -0.51 -22.11
N ILE A 81 -19.29 0.65 -22.54
CA ILE A 81 -18.18 1.36 -21.89
C ILE A 81 -18.54 1.70 -20.43
N LEU A 82 -19.80 2.02 -20.14
CA LEU A 82 -20.25 2.29 -18.76
C LEU A 82 -20.12 1.05 -17.86
N VAL A 83 -20.41 -0.14 -18.42
CA VAL A 83 -20.24 -1.40 -17.71
C VAL A 83 -18.75 -1.71 -17.49
N ASN A 84 -17.92 -1.50 -18.51
CA ASN A 84 -16.48 -1.68 -18.40
C ASN A 84 -15.90 -0.75 -17.34
N ARG A 85 -16.32 0.52 -17.31
CA ARG A 85 -15.90 1.48 -16.26
C ARG A 85 -16.36 1.05 -14.88
N GLY A 86 -17.62 0.66 -14.70
CA GLY A 86 -18.13 0.17 -13.42
C GLY A 86 -17.40 -1.07 -12.93
N TYR A 87 -17.06 -2.00 -13.83
CA TYR A 87 -16.24 -3.16 -13.51
C TYR A 87 -14.84 -2.74 -13.02
N LEU A 88 -14.17 -1.91 -13.78
CA LEU A 88 -12.81 -1.43 -13.48
C LEU A 88 -12.79 -0.58 -12.20
N HIS A 89 -13.83 0.22 -11.95
CA HIS A 89 -14.01 1.00 -10.74
C HIS A 89 -13.99 0.11 -9.48
N MET A 90 -14.78 -0.97 -9.47
CA MET A 90 -14.78 -1.94 -8.37
C MET A 90 -13.43 -2.66 -8.22
N VAL A 91 -12.75 -2.98 -9.33
CA VAL A 91 -11.40 -3.57 -9.31
C VAL A 91 -10.41 -2.62 -8.62
N PHE A 92 -10.43 -1.33 -8.94
CA PHE A 92 -9.53 -0.36 -8.32
C PHE A 92 -9.84 -0.11 -6.85
N HIS A 93 -11.10 -0.11 -6.44
CA HIS A 93 -11.41 -0.09 -5.00
C HIS A 93 -10.77 -1.26 -4.26
N CYS A 94 -10.70 -2.43 -4.90
CA CYS A 94 -10.05 -3.60 -4.30
C CYS A 94 -8.52 -3.50 -4.33
N ILE A 95 -7.94 -3.06 -5.45
CA ILE A 95 -6.49 -2.84 -5.58
C ILE A 95 -6.00 -1.83 -4.54
N PHE A 96 -6.72 -0.72 -4.36
CA PHE A 96 -6.38 0.32 -3.38
C PHE A 96 -6.90 0.00 -1.96
N ARG A 97 -7.57 -1.15 -1.78
CA ARG A 97 -8.08 -1.62 -0.50
C ARG A 97 -9.00 -0.63 0.21
N HIS A 98 -9.77 0.16 -0.54
CA HIS A 98 -10.70 1.14 0.00
C HIS A 98 -11.77 0.49 0.90
N PHE A 99 -12.13 -0.77 0.66
CA PHE A 99 -13.06 -1.53 1.48
C PHE A 99 -12.59 -1.74 2.94
N ALA A 100 -11.30 -1.63 3.20
CA ALA A 100 -10.69 -1.79 4.53
C ALA A 100 -10.40 -0.44 5.21
N TRP A 101 -10.57 0.68 4.51
CA TRP A 101 -10.27 2.00 5.08
C TRP A 101 -11.31 2.39 6.13
N SER A 102 -10.99 2.15 7.39
CA SER A 102 -11.72 2.67 8.55
C SER A 102 -11.05 3.97 8.99
N GLY A 103 -11.77 5.10 8.95
CA GLY A 103 -11.24 6.35 9.51
C GLY A 103 -10.98 6.20 10.99
N THR A 104 -9.85 6.71 11.45
CA THR A 104 -9.40 6.71 12.85
C THR A 104 -10.21 7.59 13.79
N GLU A 105 -11.28 8.24 13.35
CA GLU A 105 -12.13 9.04 14.21
C GLU A 105 -13.16 8.16 14.91
N GLY A 106 -12.79 7.67 16.11
CA GLY A 106 -13.65 7.02 17.07
C GLY A 106 -14.77 7.92 17.61
N LYS A 107 -15.75 8.27 16.79
CA LYS A 107 -17.02 8.79 17.26
C LYS A 107 -18.09 7.73 17.11
N LYS A 108 -18.63 7.30 18.27
CA LYS A 108 -19.86 6.52 18.38
C LYS A 108 -20.88 7.07 17.38
N ARG A 109 -21.40 6.19 16.51
CA ARG A 109 -22.55 6.50 15.65
C ARG A 109 -23.64 7.18 16.47
N ALA A 110 -23.98 8.41 16.13
CA ALA A 110 -25.26 8.99 16.50
C ALA A 110 -26.34 8.26 15.68
N ASP A 111 -27.47 7.99 16.30
CA ASP A 111 -28.62 7.30 15.72
C ASP A 111 -28.79 7.48 14.19
N ASP A 112 -28.89 6.34 13.51
CA ASP A 112 -29.49 6.11 12.19
C ASP A 112 -29.07 6.96 10.97
N GLY A 113 -27.89 7.60 10.93
CA GLY A 113 -27.45 8.36 9.75
C GLY A 113 -25.98 8.07 9.37
N ILE A 114 -25.73 7.84 8.07
CA ILE A 114 -24.37 7.93 7.49
C ILE A 114 -23.88 9.36 7.74
N THR A 115 -22.76 9.52 8.45
CA THR A 115 -22.22 10.84 8.77
C THR A 115 -21.73 11.55 7.52
N ILE A 116 -21.69 12.88 7.50
CA ILE A 116 -21.10 13.67 6.40
C ILE A 116 -19.65 13.23 6.16
N GLN A 117 -18.93 12.90 7.20
CA GLN A 117 -17.54 12.42 7.11
C GLN A 117 -17.42 11.06 6.39
N GLU A 118 -18.35 10.13 6.68
CA GLU A 118 -18.39 8.84 5.93
C GLU A 118 -18.74 9.06 4.46
N ARG A 119 -19.69 9.94 4.14
CA ARG A 119 -20.02 10.29 2.75
C ARG A 119 -18.84 10.93 2.02
N MET A 120 -18.15 11.85 2.69
CA MET A 120 -16.93 12.48 2.13
C MET A 120 -15.81 11.46 1.88
N ARG A 121 -15.67 10.46 2.77
CA ARG A 121 -14.69 9.38 2.61
C ARG A 121 -15.03 8.51 1.40
N ASP A 122 -16.28 8.06 1.31
CA ASP A 122 -16.77 7.28 0.18
C ASP A 122 -16.56 8.05 -1.14
N LEU A 123 -16.97 9.31 -1.18
CA LEU A 123 -16.76 10.20 -2.32
C LEU A 123 -15.29 10.38 -2.68
N SER A 124 -14.41 10.45 -1.68
CA SER A 124 -12.96 10.59 -1.91
C SER A 124 -12.36 9.35 -2.58
N CYS A 125 -12.84 8.16 -2.19
CA CYS A 125 -12.47 6.90 -2.83
C CYS A 125 -12.94 6.89 -4.30
N ASP A 126 -14.20 7.28 -4.55
CA ASP A 126 -14.76 7.34 -5.91
C ASP A 126 -14.01 8.33 -6.80
N ILE A 127 -13.72 9.53 -6.31
CA ILE A 127 -12.97 10.54 -7.05
C ILE A 127 -11.57 10.03 -7.41
N ALA A 128 -10.87 9.42 -6.46
CA ALA A 128 -9.52 8.89 -6.69
C ALA A 128 -9.52 7.80 -7.77
N VAL A 129 -10.46 6.86 -7.70
CA VAL A 129 -10.62 5.80 -8.70
C VAL A 129 -11.03 6.36 -10.07
N GLU A 130 -12.01 7.25 -10.12
CA GLU A 130 -12.47 7.84 -11.39
C GLU A 130 -11.41 8.73 -12.03
N HIS A 131 -10.62 9.47 -11.23
CA HIS A 131 -9.47 10.22 -11.73
C HIS A 131 -8.46 9.31 -12.41
N MET A 132 -8.16 8.16 -11.79
CA MET A 132 -7.30 7.15 -12.34
C MET A 132 -7.84 6.60 -13.66
N ILE A 133 -9.10 6.13 -13.69
CA ILE A 133 -9.73 5.58 -14.90
C ILE A 133 -9.75 6.61 -16.03
N ASP A 134 -10.01 7.88 -15.69
CA ASP A 134 -10.03 8.96 -16.66
C ASP A 134 -8.62 9.34 -17.17
N GLY A 135 -7.57 9.08 -16.40
CA GLY A 135 -6.18 9.23 -16.81
C GLY A 135 -5.72 8.14 -17.78
N MET A 136 -6.30 6.94 -17.65
CA MET A 136 -5.96 5.79 -18.50
C MET A 136 -6.54 5.96 -19.92
N ASN A 137 -5.67 5.94 -20.92
CA ASN A 137 -6.08 6.21 -22.30
C ASN A 137 -6.45 4.94 -23.09
N TYR A 138 -7.30 4.06 -22.51
CA TYR A 138 -7.75 2.84 -23.18
C TYR A 138 -9.11 3.03 -23.85
N ARG A 139 -9.27 2.48 -25.07
CA ARG A 139 -10.49 2.62 -25.86
C ARG A 139 -11.71 1.97 -25.17
N SER A 140 -11.52 0.91 -24.41
CA SER A 140 -12.55 0.16 -23.69
C SER A 140 -13.22 0.93 -22.56
N ILE A 141 -12.60 2.02 -22.07
CA ILE A 141 -13.07 2.82 -20.92
C ILE A 141 -13.18 4.32 -21.23
N ARG A 142 -12.81 4.74 -22.44
CA ARG A 142 -12.82 6.17 -22.80
C ARG A 142 -14.25 6.72 -22.80
N PHE A 143 -14.48 7.68 -21.92
CA PHE A 143 -15.77 8.37 -21.79
C PHE A 143 -15.57 9.88 -21.73
N SER A 144 -16.60 10.65 -22.15
CA SER A 144 -16.53 12.11 -22.13
C SER A 144 -16.76 12.63 -20.71
N ARG A 145 -15.81 13.41 -20.21
CA ARG A 145 -15.89 14.02 -18.87
C ARG A 145 -16.87 15.19 -18.87
N SER A 146 -17.72 15.27 -17.84
CA SER A 146 -18.59 16.42 -17.60
C SER A 146 -17.78 17.68 -17.27
N LEU A 147 -18.42 18.85 -17.28
CA LEU A 147 -17.78 20.09 -16.85
C LEU A 147 -17.44 20.04 -15.37
N LEU A 148 -18.36 19.54 -14.53
CA LEU A 148 -18.16 19.41 -13.09
C LEU A 148 -16.93 18.54 -12.78
N ARG A 149 -16.84 17.38 -13.42
CA ARG A 149 -15.70 16.45 -13.24
C ARG A 149 -14.36 17.11 -13.58
N ARG A 150 -14.29 17.81 -14.71
CA ARG A 150 -13.04 18.51 -15.15
C ARG A 150 -12.63 19.61 -14.17
N GLU A 151 -13.59 20.41 -13.68
CA GLU A 151 -13.29 21.48 -12.74
C GLU A 151 -12.88 20.91 -11.36
N THR A 152 -13.52 19.83 -10.91
CA THR A 152 -13.14 19.16 -9.69
C THR A 152 -11.69 18.66 -9.77
N TYR A 153 -11.31 17.95 -10.83
CA TYR A 153 -9.93 17.51 -11.01
C TYR A 153 -8.95 18.68 -11.06
N ARG A 154 -9.25 19.73 -11.79
CA ARG A 154 -8.42 20.93 -11.88
C ARG A 154 -8.15 21.58 -10.52
N LEU A 155 -9.13 21.54 -9.62
CA LEU A 155 -8.98 22.08 -8.28
C LEU A 155 -8.13 21.16 -7.40
N LEU A 156 -8.36 19.85 -7.46
CA LEU A 156 -7.62 18.84 -6.70
C LEU A 156 -6.15 18.73 -7.13
N GLU A 157 -5.87 18.82 -8.43
CA GLU A 157 -4.52 18.72 -9.00
C GLU A 157 -3.60 19.91 -8.65
N LYS A 158 -4.15 21.03 -8.14
CA LYS A 158 -3.35 22.15 -7.65
C LYS A 158 -2.47 21.76 -6.46
N GLU A 159 -2.94 20.81 -5.64
CA GLU A 159 -2.23 20.30 -4.47
C GLU A 159 -1.23 19.17 -4.82
N GLY A 160 -1.30 18.62 -6.03
CA GLY A 160 -0.40 17.57 -6.54
C GLY A 160 -1.05 16.72 -7.62
N LYS A 161 -0.24 16.12 -8.49
CA LYS A 161 -0.74 15.33 -9.65
C LYS A 161 -1.36 14.00 -9.25
N THR A 162 -0.82 13.34 -8.22
CA THR A 162 -1.30 12.03 -7.77
C THR A 162 -2.40 12.22 -6.73
N LEU A 163 -3.62 11.79 -7.05
CA LEU A 163 -4.81 11.92 -6.21
C LEU A 163 -5.16 10.56 -5.61
N ASN A 164 -4.66 10.26 -4.41
CA ASN A 164 -5.14 9.14 -3.61
C ASN A 164 -6.36 9.55 -2.77
N ALA A 165 -7.11 8.55 -2.26
CA ALA A 165 -8.35 8.79 -1.52
C ALA A 165 -8.16 9.67 -0.27
N GLN A 166 -7.05 9.47 0.49
CA GLN A 166 -6.75 10.25 1.69
C GLN A 166 -6.48 11.73 1.35
N ARG A 167 -5.70 11.99 0.30
CA ARG A 167 -5.43 13.35 -0.18
C ARG A 167 -6.70 14.04 -0.63
N VAL A 168 -7.54 13.35 -1.40
CA VAL A 168 -8.83 13.88 -1.84
C VAL A 168 -9.71 14.20 -0.63
N TYR A 169 -9.78 13.30 0.36
CA TYR A 169 -10.54 13.51 1.60
C TYR A 169 -10.08 14.75 2.37
N LYS A 170 -8.74 14.93 2.52
CA LYS A 170 -8.17 16.10 3.15
C LYS A 170 -8.61 17.38 2.46
N ILE A 171 -8.45 17.46 1.14
CA ILE A 171 -8.79 18.65 0.35
C ILE A 171 -10.30 18.93 0.41
N LEU A 172 -11.15 17.91 0.27
CA LEU A 172 -12.60 18.07 0.40
C LEU A 172 -13.02 18.54 1.78
N SER A 173 -12.33 18.11 2.84
CA SER A 173 -12.57 18.58 4.21
C SER A 173 -12.28 20.07 4.39
N GLU A 174 -11.30 20.60 3.67
CA GLU A 174 -10.95 22.02 3.67
C GLU A 174 -11.94 22.88 2.85
N TRP A 175 -12.66 22.28 1.88
CA TRP A 175 -13.61 23.02 1.03
C TRP A 175 -14.90 23.44 1.74
N ASN A 176 -15.16 22.94 2.96
CA ASN A 176 -16.40 23.25 3.72
C ASN A 176 -17.67 23.06 2.87
N LEU A 177 -17.78 21.92 2.19
CA LEU A 177 -18.86 21.59 1.28
C LEU A 177 -20.21 21.62 2.01
N ASN A 178 -21.20 22.29 1.44
CA ASN A 178 -22.58 22.18 1.91
C ASN A 178 -23.23 20.88 1.37
N GLU A 179 -24.38 20.50 1.95
CA GLU A 179 -25.10 19.27 1.62
C GLU A 179 -25.43 19.14 0.12
N LYS A 180 -25.76 20.25 -0.54
CA LYS A 180 -26.09 20.28 -1.97
C LYS A 180 -24.84 20.02 -2.83
N ASP A 181 -23.73 20.65 -2.48
CA ASP A 181 -22.48 20.48 -3.24
C ASP A 181 -21.95 19.04 -3.08
N LEU A 182 -22.02 18.49 -1.86
CA LEU A 182 -21.67 17.10 -1.59
C LEU A 182 -22.52 16.14 -2.43
N THR A 183 -23.84 16.33 -2.45
CA THR A 183 -24.76 15.49 -3.23
C THR A 183 -24.51 15.60 -4.74
N ASN A 184 -24.18 16.80 -5.26
CA ASN A 184 -23.83 16.98 -6.68
C ASN A 184 -22.55 16.21 -7.04
N LEU A 185 -21.53 16.24 -6.19
CA LEU A 185 -20.29 15.49 -6.39
C LEU A 185 -20.53 13.99 -6.31
N GLU A 186 -21.32 13.51 -5.33
CA GLU A 186 -21.71 12.10 -5.24
C GLU A 186 -22.44 11.63 -6.52
N GLN A 187 -23.37 12.42 -7.06
CA GLN A 187 -24.05 12.08 -8.29
C GLN A 187 -23.12 12.00 -9.52
N GLU A 188 -22.05 12.80 -9.54
CA GLU A 188 -21.07 12.80 -10.62
C GLU A 188 -20.08 11.64 -10.55
N PHE A 189 -19.63 11.28 -9.36
CA PHE A 189 -18.49 10.37 -9.19
C PHE A 189 -18.88 8.96 -8.72
N ARG A 190 -20.01 8.82 -8.03
CA ARG A 190 -20.44 7.54 -7.50
C ARG A 190 -20.84 6.58 -8.62
N THR A 191 -20.10 5.49 -8.75
CA THR A 191 -20.32 4.47 -9.77
C THR A 191 -20.86 3.18 -9.18
N ASP A 192 -20.53 2.88 -7.91
CA ASP A 192 -20.90 1.66 -7.22
C ASP A 192 -21.54 1.89 -5.83
N ASP A 193 -21.88 0.81 -5.16
CA ASP A 193 -22.54 0.79 -3.86
C ASP A 193 -21.61 0.19 -2.82
N HIS A 194 -21.09 1.03 -1.93
CA HIS A 194 -20.12 0.68 -0.89
C HIS A 194 -20.70 -0.10 0.31
N ARG A 195 -22.01 -0.41 0.34
CA ARG A 195 -22.63 -1.13 1.46
C ARG A 195 -22.03 -2.49 1.78
N TYR A 196 -21.37 -3.11 0.82
CA TYR A 196 -20.76 -4.42 0.97
C TYR A 196 -19.35 -4.36 1.59
N TRP A 197 -18.77 -3.18 1.71
CA TRP A 197 -17.43 -3.02 2.28
C TRP A 197 -17.37 -3.45 3.75
N GLU A 198 -16.26 -4.06 4.15
CA GLU A 198 -16.05 -4.50 5.54
C GLU A 198 -16.10 -3.33 6.53
N SER A 199 -15.57 -2.17 6.14
CA SER A 199 -15.60 -0.93 6.95
C SER A 199 -17.02 -0.43 7.28
N LYS A 200 -18.04 -0.88 6.54
CA LYS A 200 -19.47 -0.54 6.80
C LYS A 200 -20.14 -1.49 7.78
N LYS A 201 -19.49 -2.56 8.21
CA LYS A 201 -20.05 -3.58 9.11
C LYS A 201 -19.54 -3.33 10.53
N PRO A 202 -20.39 -2.84 11.48
CA PRO A 202 -19.95 -2.32 12.79
C PRO A 202 -19.30 -3.35 13.71
N ASP A 203 -19.55 -4.65 13.49
CA ASP A 203 -19.08 -5.72 14.37
C ASP A 203 -18.05 -6.66 13.70
N GLN A 204 -17.57 -6.32 12.51
CA GLN A 204 -16.67 -7.17 11.76
C GLN A 204 -15.27 -6.54 11.67
N LYS A 205 -14.28 -7.21 12.26
CA LYS A 205 -12.88 -6.82 12.05
C LYS A 205 -12.52 -7.02 10.56
N PRO A 206 -11.69 -6.13 9.96
CA PRO A 206 -11.21 -6.32 8.61
C PRO A 206 -10.64 -7.75 8.43
N ASN A 207 -10.94 -8.37 7.29
CA ASN A 207 -10.45 -9.72 7.02
C ASN A 207 -8.98 -9.66 6.55
N PRO A 208 -8.01 -10.09 7.38
CA PRO A 208 -6.59 -9.98 7.02
C PRO A 208 -6.24 -10.77 5.75
N MET A 209 -6.92 -11.91 5.51
CA MET A 209 -6.68 -12.72 4.32
C MET A 209 -7.14 -12.02 3.03
N LEU A 210 -8.21 -11.23 3.08
CA LEU A 210 -8.68 -10.47 1.92
C LEU A 210 -7.71 -9.33 1.59
N SER A 211 -7.30 -8.59 2.61
CA SER A 211 -6.30 -7.51 2.47
C SER A 211 -4.96 -8.04 1.96
N ARG A 212 -4.52 -9.21 2.46
CA ARG A 212 -3.31 -9.87 1.98
C ARG A 212 -3.43 -10.31 0.52
N LYS A 213 -4.54 -10.97 0.15
CA LYS A 213 -4.79 -11.37 -1.24
C LYS A 213 -4.68 -10.19 -2.21
N TRP A 214 -5.32 -9.06 -1.89
CA TRP A 214 -5.27 -7.87 -2.74
C TRP A 214 -3.92 -7.17 -2.71
N GLY A 215 -3.16 -7.30 -1.62
CA GLY A 215 -1.75 -6.89 -1.55
C GLY A 215 -0.88 -7.67 -2.53
N GLU A 216 -0.95 -9.00 -2.50
CA GLU A 216 -0.20 -9.87 -3.40
C GLU A 216 -0.55 -9.63 -4.89
N ILE A 217 -1.83 -9.39 -5.20
CA ILE A 217 -2.27 -9.03 -6.56
C ILE A 217 -1.65 -7.70 -6.99
N ASN A 218 -1.62 -6.73 -6.11
CA ASN A 218 -1.11 -5.40 -6.37
C ASN A 218 0.42 -5.41 -6.60
N ASP A 219 1.17 -6.17 -5.80
CA ASP A 219 2.62 -6.38 -5.99
C ASP A 219 2.91 -7.04 -7.37
N GLY A 220 2.06 -7.96 -7.79
CA GLY A 220 2.12 -8.56 -9.13
C GLY A 220 1.89 -7.53 -10.24
N ILE A 221 0.88 -6.67 -10.10
CA ILE A 221 0.59 -5.59 -11.07
C ILE A 221 1.75 -4.61 -11.16
N GLU A 222 2.37 -4.23 -10.04
CA GLU A 222 3.53 -3.34 -10.01
C GLU A 222 4.71 -3.94 -10.78
N THR A 223 4.99 -5.23 -10.55
CA THR A 223 6.05 -5.99 -11.24
C THR A 223 5.80 -6.07 -12.76
N ASP A 224 4.57 -6.37 -13.15
CA ASP A 224 4.18 -6.46 -14.56
C ASP A 224 4.31 -5.09 -15.25
N LEU A 225 3.84 -4.02 -14.62
CA LEU A 225 3.96 -2.66 -15.14
C LEU A 225 5.41 -2.20 -15.28
N GLU A 226 6.28 -2.49 -14.32
CA GLU A 226 7.72 -2.18 -14.41
C GLU A 226 8.38 -2.92 -15.57
N THR A 227 8.00 -4.16 -15.80
CA THR A 227 8.51 -4.98 -16.90
C THR A 227 8.00 -4.47 -18.25
N PHE A 228 6.70 -4.17 -18.36
CA PHE A 228 6.09 -3.71 -19.61
C PHE A 228 6.36 -2.23 -19.92
N SER A 229 6.59 -1.38 -18.92
CA SER A 229 6.89 0.05 -19.13
C SER A 229 8.20 0.27 -19.88
N GLN A 230 9.14 -0.65 -19.78
CA GLN A 230 10.38 -0.64 -20.58
C GLN A 230 10.10 -0.88 -22.07
N GLU A 231 8.98 -1.57 -22.41
CA GLU A 231 8.61 -1.89 -23.80
C GLU A 231 7.55 -0.95 -24.38
N ALA A 232 6.66 -0.38 -23.55
CA ALA A 232 5.44 0.33 -24.00
C ALA A 232 5.50 1.87 -23.99
N GLY A 233 6.55 2.49 -23.42
CA GLY A 233 6.70 3.95 -23.34
C GLY A 233 5.73 4.62 -22.35
N GLU A 234 5.83 5.93 -22.21
CA GLU A 234 5.24 6.84 -21.19
C GLU A 234 3.73 6.73 -20.87
N ARG A 235 2.98 5.76 -21.45
CA ARG A 235 1.51 5.74 -21.34
C ARG A 235 0.95 5.37 -19.98
N ASP A 236 1.66 4.55 -19.23
CA ASP A 236 1.18 3.98 -17.97
C ASP A 236 1.99 4.46 -16.75
N GLY A 237 2.86 5.46 -16.92
CA GLY A 237 3.72 6.01 -15.86
C GLY A 237 2.93 6.62 -14.70
N ASP A 238 1.88 7.38 -14.98
CA ASP A 238 1.02 7.99 -13.95
C ASP A 238 0.26 6.90 -13.17
N PHE A 239 -0.14 5.80 -13.83
CA PHE A 239 -0.81 4.68 -13.20
C PHE A 239 0.14 3.90 -12.29
N LEU A 240 1.35 3.62 -12.76
CA LEU A 240 2.39 2.97 -11.95
C LEU A 240 2.74 3.83 -10.72
N GLU A 241 2.86 5.15 -10.89
CA GLU A 241 3.12 6.07 -9.79
C GLU A 241 2.00 6.05 -8.75
N GLN A 242 0.74 5.99 -9.19
CA GLN A 242 -0.40 5.92 -8.28
C GLN A 242 -0.50 4.57 -7.59
N ILE A 243 -0.29 3.45 -8.30
CA ILE A 243 -0.20 2.12 -7.68
C ILE A 243 0.90 2.11 -6.63
N LYS A 244 2.08 2.62 -6.95
CA LYS A 244 3.19 2.76 -5.98
C LYS A 244 2.80 3.62 -4.78
N THR A 245 2.01 4.66 -4.98
CA THR A 245 1.54 5.54 -3.91
C THR A 245 0.51 4.85 -3.02
N GLU A 246 -0.42 4.10 -3.59
CA GLU A 246 -1.44 3.36 -2.85
C GLU A 246 -0.89 2.08 -2.20
N ASN A 247 0.08 1.41 -2.84
CA ASN A 247 0.76 0.23 -2.30
C ASN A 247 1.63 0.54 -1.10
N ARG A 248 2.08 1.77 -0.97
CA ARG A 248 2.95 2.20 0.12
C ARG A 248 2.34 2.12 1.51
N SER A 249 1.05 1.89 1.63
CA SER A 249 0.41 1.67 2.89
C SER A 249 0.53 0.21 3.32
N ARG A 250 1.43 -0.06 4.28
CA ARG A 250 1.57 -1.30 5.05
C ARG A 250 2.56 -2.36 4.51
N TYR A 251 3.81 -2.00 4.32
CA TYR A 251 4.86 -2.99 4.49
C TYR A 251 5.03 -3.28 5.99
N ASP A 252 5.13 -4.56 6.34
CA ASP A 252 5.59 -4.97 7.65
C ASP A 252 6.99 -4.37 7.88
N TYR A 253 7.14 -3.65 8.98
CA TYR A 253 8.39 -2.99 9.36
C TYR A 253 9.56 -3.98 9.40
N ARG A 254 9.34 -5.21 9.88
CA ARG A 254 10.33 -6.28 9.93
C ARG A 254 10.76 -6.70 8.53
N GLU A 255 9.81 -6.85 7.60
CA GLU A 255 10.11 -7.18 6.22
C GLU A 255 10.90 -6.07 5.52
N PHE A 256 10.54 -4.81 5.81
CA PHE A 256 11.30 -3.67 5.32
C PHE A 256 12.76 -3.70 5.79
N LEU A 257 13.00 -3.88 7.09
CA LEU A 257 14.36 -3.99 7.63
C LEU A 257 15.14 -5.16 6.99
N ARG A 258 14.49 -6.30 6.78
CA ARG A 258 15.10 -7.45 6.10
C ARG A 258 15.45 -7.17 4.64
N LYS A 259 14.73 -6.28 3.95
CA LYS A 259 15.05 -5.85 2.58
C LYS A 259 16.34 -5.02 2.48
N PHE A 260 16.80 -4.43 3.57
CA PHE A 260 18.11 -3.76 3.62
C PHE A 260 19.26 -4.73 3.91
N ALA A 261 18.99 -5.98 4.23
CA ALA A 261 20.03 -6.99 4.36
C ALA A 261 20.71 -7.18 3.00
N VAL A 262 21.97 -6.85 2.92
CA VAL A 262 22.80 -7.03 1.71
C VAL A 262 23.36 -8.43 1.73
N PHE A 263 23.24 -9.15 0.62
CA PHE A 263 23.95 -10.39 0.41
C PHE A 263 25.43 -10.05 0.20
N HIS A 264 26.29 -10.55 1.06
CA HIS A 264 27.75 -10.48 0.92
C HIS A 264 28.29 -11.88 0.84
N GLU A 265 29.14 -12.15 -0.18
CA GLU A 265 29.99 -13.33 -0.15
C GLU A 265 31.13 -13.05 0.82
N GLU A 266 31.17 -13.74 1.96
CA GLU A 266 32.35 -13.80 2.79
C GLU A 266 33.17 -15.00 2.38
N LEU A 267 34.51 -14.81 2.25
CA LEU A 267 35.48 -15.89 2.21
C LEU A 267 35.50 -16.58 3.59
N ALA A 268 34.44 -17.32 3.88
CA ALA A 268 34.33 -18.19 5.04
C ALA A 268 34.02 -19.59 4.53
N VAL A 269 34.73 -20.57 5.07
CA VAL A 269 34.50 -21.97 4.76
C VAL A 269 33.10 -22.35 5.25
N ASP A 270 32.25 -22.81 4.34
CA ASP A 270 30.96 -23.37 4.66
C ASP A 270 31.08 -24.85 4.96
N ASP A 271 31.18 -25.22 6.24
CA ASP A 271 31.34 -26.61 6.67
C ASP A 271 30.11 -27.48 6.42
N ASP A 272 28.95 -26.85 6.13
CA ASP A 272 27.68 -27.55 5.88
C ASP A 272 27.45 -27.84 4.39
N SER A 273 28.25 -27.26 3.51
CA SER A 273 28.15 -27.41 2.05
C SER A 273 29.49 -27.77 1.45
N PHE A 274 29.47 -28.46 0.33
CA PHE A 274 30.71 -28.85 -0.40
C PHE A 274 30.62 -28.49 -1.86
N ASP A 275 31.82 -28.29 -2.50
CA ASP A 275 31.91 -28.00 -3.93
C ASP A 275 31.52 -29.23 -4.75
N TYR A 276 30.40 -29.14 -5.45
CA TYR A 276 29.85 -30.22 -6.28
C TYR A 276 30.73 -30.54 -7.50
N ASN A 277 31.51 -29.59 -7.98
CA ASN A 277 32.46 -29.83 -9.09
C ASN A 277 33.62 -30.72 -8.63
N PHE A 278 34.18 -30.44 -7.47
CA PHE A 278 35.21 -31.27 -6.86
C PHE A 278 34.68 -32.66 -6.50
N TYR A 279 33.49 -32.75 -5.96
CA TYR A 279 32.84 -34.01 -5.66
C TYR A 279 32.65 -34.88 -6.92
N THR A 280 32.10 -34.31 -7.98
CA THR A 280 31.88 -35.04 -9.25
C THR A 280 33.18 -35.35 -9.97
N TYR A 281 34.23 -34.50 -9.86
CA TYR A 281 35.55 -34.75 -10.41
C TYR A 281 36.22 -35.93 -9.72
N GLY A 282 36.13 -36.01 -8.38
CA GLY A 282 36.64 -37.14 -7.60
C GLY A 282 36.00 -38.47 -8.02
N LEU A 283 34.69 -38.50 -8.18
CA LEU A 283 33.95 -39.68 -8.66
C LEU A 283 34.37 -40.10 -10.08
N ARG A 284 34.62 -39.14 -10.96
CA ARG A 284 35.09 -39.45 -12.33
C ARG A 284 36.51 -39.97 -12.36
N LEU A 285 37.39 -39.44 -11.53
CA LEU A 285 38.81 -39.79 -11.52
C LEU A 285 39.08 -41.10 -10.79
N TYR A 286 38.42 -41.34 -9.66
CA TYR A 286 38.67 -42.45 -8.73
C TYR A 286 37.54 -43.48 -8.65
N GLY A 287 36.46 -43.29 -9.43
CA GLY A 287 35.34 -44.22 -9.57
C GLY A 287 34.37 -44.27 -8.40
N ASN A 288 34.84 -44.36 -7.18
CA ASN A 288 34.01 -44.48 -5.97
C ASN A 288 34.49 -43.61 -4.80
N MET A 289 35.42 -42.69 -5.01
CA MET A 289 35.95 -41.80 -3.99
C MET A 289 35.67 -40.34 -4.36
N PRO A 290 34.64 -39.74 -3.79
CA PRO A 290 34.40 -38.32 -3.99
C PRO A 290 35.46 -37.49 -3.28
N LEU A 291 35.89 -36.40 -3.89
CA LEU A 291 36.68 -35.37 -3.22
C LEU A 291 35.68 -34.40 -2.54
N ILE A 292 35.76 -34.28 -1.24
CA ILE A 292 34.94 -33.38 -0.46
C ILE A 292 35.80 -32.18 -0.10
N GLU A 293 35.44 -31.02 -0.66
CA GLU A 293 36.03 -29.73 -0.34
C GLU A 293 34.89 -28.79 0.08
N PRO A 294 34.95 -28.16 1.26
CA PRO A 294 33.94 -27.19 1.70
C PRO A 294 33.89 -26.02 0.72
N LEU A 295 32.72 -25.37 0.59
CA LEU A 295 32.61 -24.13 -0.17
C LEU A 295 33.40 -23.01 0.51
N GLU A 296 34.26 -22.33 -0.23
CA GLU A 296 35.08 -21.22 0.27
C GLU A 296 34.29 -19.91 0.41
N SER A 297 33.03 -19.86 -0.05
CA SER A 297 32.19 -18.68 0.03
C SER A 297 30.84 -19.00 0.67
N LYS A 298 30.46 -18.20 1.64
CA LYS A 298 29.14 -18.24 2.29
C LYS A 298 28.42 -16.92 2.04
N GLU A 299 27.22 -16.98 1.44
CA GLU A 299 26.36 -15.81 1.37
C GLU A 299 25.77 -15.47 2.74
N VAL A 300 26.09 -14.31 3.28
CA VAL A 300 25.56 -13.81 4.54
C VAL A 300 24.75 -12.55 4.30
N LYS A 301 23.52 -12.52 4.80
CA LYS A 301 22.70 -11.30 4.79
C LYS A 301 23.20 -10.34 5.87
N LYS A 302 23.64 -9.14 5.46
CA LYS A 302 24.12 -8.09 6.37
C LYS A 302 23.43 -6.77 6.09
N ILE A 303 23.03 -6.08 7.17
CA ILE A 303 22.69 -4.66 7.13
C ILE A 303 23.92 -3.93 7.64
N GLU A 304 24.65 -3.21 6.78
CA GLU A 304 25.93 -2.61 7.15
C GLU A 304 25.82 -1.13 7.51
N GLU A 305 25.11 -0.35 6.73
CA GLU A 305 25.03 1.10 6.88
C GLU A 305 23.58 1.59 6.80
N PHE A 306 23.14 2.22 7.88
CA PHE A 306 21.75 2.57 8.06
C PHE A 306 21.59 3.83 8.91
N VAL A 307 20.56 4.63 8.65
CA VAL A 307 20.21 5.80 9.45
C VAL A 307 18.82 5.65 10.05
N ILE A 308 18.72 5.89 11.33
CA ILE A 308 17.47 6.01 12.08
C ILE A 308 17.31 7.46 12.50
N ILE A 309 16.23 8.11 12.06
CA ILE A 309 15.88 9.44 12.51
C ILE A 309 14.66 9.35 13.42
N ILE A 310 14.72 10.01 14.53
CA ILE A 310 13.67 10.08 15.53
C ILE A 310 13.14 11.50 15.55
N ASP A 311 11.86 11.65 15.25
CA ASP A 311 11.13 12.89 15.46
C ASP A 311 11.00 13.15 16.96
N THR A 312 11.51 14.30 17.40
CA THR A 312 11.45 14.72 18.79
C THR A 312 10.53 15.90 19.00
N SER A 313 9.58 16.11 18.08
CA SER A 313 8.49 17.08 18.25
C SER A 313 7.57 16.69 19.42
N MET A 314 6.82 17.66 19.94
CA MET A 314 5.98 17.52 21.14
C MET A 314 4.97 16.38 21.11
N SER A 315 4.60 15.89 19.94
CA SER A 315 3.64 14.81 19.71
C SER A 315 4.22 13.40 19.82
N CYS A 316 5.56 13.26 19.71
CA CYS A 316 6.23 11.96 19.81
C CYS A 316 6.62 11.62 21.26
N SER A 317 5.91 10.70 21.90
CA SER A 317 6.20 10.32 23.30
C SER A 317 7.46 9.46 23.40
N GLY A 318 8.22 9.66 24.50
CA GLY A 318 9.44 8.88 24.75
C GLY A 318 9.23 7.38 24.91
N GLU A 319 8.04 6.94 25.31
CA GLU A 319 7.68 5.54 25.44
C GLU A 319 7.52 4.88 24.06
N LEU A 320 6.89 5.57 23.11
CA LEU A 320 6.72 5.12 21.73
C LEU A 320 8.07 4.99 21.02
N VAL A 321 8.93 6.01 21.18
CA VAL A 321 10.29 5.98 20.63
C VAL A 321 11.10 4.80 21.19
N ARG A 322 10.97 4.51 22.49
CA ARG A 322 11.65 3.37 23.11
C ARG A 322 11.17 2.04 22.52
N LYS A 323 9.85 1.83 22.43
CA LYS A 323 9.27 0.63 21.80
C LYS A 323 9.75 0.46 20.36
N PHE A 324 9.75 1.53 19.56
CA PHE A 324 10.28 1.51 18.19
C PHE A 324 11.73 1.09 18.11
N LEU A 325 12.60 1.63 19.00
CA LEU A 325 14.02 1.26 19.03
C LEU A 325 14.22 -0.18 19.51
N GLU A 326 13.42 -0.66 20.46
CA GLU A 326 13.46 -2.04 20.95
C GLU A 326 13.09 -3.03 19.83
N GLU A 327 12.04 -2.73 19.08
CA GLU A 327 11.63 -3.54 17.93
C GLU A 327 12.69 -3.51 16.83
N THR A 328 13.20 -2.32 16.49
CA THR A 328 14.31 -2.17 15.54
C THR A 328 15.50 -3.03 15.96
N TYR A 329 15.88 -2.96 17.22
CA TYR A 329 16.97 -3.76 17.77
C TYR A 329 16.67 -5.26 17.71
N GLY A 330 15.44 -5.67 18.03
CA GLY A 330 14.98 -7.06 17.94
C GLY A 330 15.24 -7.64 16.55
N VAL A 331 14.69 -7.00 15.53
CA VAL A 331 14.84 -7.42 14.12
C VAL A 331 16.30 -7.44 13.67
N LEU A 332 17.05 -6.40 14.03
CA LEU A 332 18.47 -6.33 13.70
C LEU A 332 19.31 -7.38 14.43
N SER A 333 18.84 -7.84 15.60
CA SER A 333 19.53 -8.86 16.42
C SER A 333 19.27 -10.29 15.97
N GLU A 334 18.26 -10.56 15.16
CA GLU A 334 17.94 -11.89 14.62
C GLU A 334 19.09 -12.47 13.76
N SER A 335 19.94 -11.62 13.21
CA SER A 335 21.10 -12.05 12.43
C SER A 335 22.35 -12.08 13.30
N GLU A 336 22.93 -13.27 13.54
CA GLU A 336 24.17 -13.44 14.30
C GLU A 336 25.36 -12.64 13.74
N SER A 337 25.36 -12.41 12.42
CA SER A 337 26.42 -11.68 11.71
C SER A 337 26.19 -10.16 11.65
N PHE A 338 25.03 -9.67 12.05
CA PHE A 338 24.67 -8.24 11.91
C PHE A 338 25.66 -7.31 12.61
N PHE A 339 26.14 -7.68 13.82
CA PHE A 339 26.96 -6.80 14.65
C PHE A 339 28.46 -6.88 14.40
N THR A 340 28.95 -7.59 13.40
CA THR A 340 30.38 -7.68 13.13
C THR A 340 30.95 -6.46 12.41
N LYS A 341 30.12 -5.75 11.60
CA LYS A 341 30.50 -4.49 10.94
C LYS A 341 29.23 -3.66 10.69
N ILE A 342 28.77 -2.92 11.70
CA ILE A 342 27.64 -2.00 11.55
C ILE A 342 28.10 -0.56 11.62
N ASN A 343 27.42 0.29 10.90
CA ASN A 343 27.53 1.73 10.98
C ASN A 343 26.12 2.33 10.96
N VAL A 344 25.52 2.47 12.13
CA VAL A 344 24.17 3.01 12.30
C VAL A 344 24.25 4.36 12.94
N HIS A 345 23.67 5.38 12.32
CA HIS A 345 23.49 6.70 12.92
C HIS A 345 22.08 6.83 13.46
N ILE A 346 21.93 7.20 14.72
CA ILE A 346 20.66 7.55 15.33
C ILE A 346 20.63 9.05 15.52
N ILE A 347 19.75 9.73 14.79
CA ILE A 347 19.65 11.17 14.72
C ILE A 347 18.35 11.61 15.36
N GLN A 348 18.39 12.55 16.30
CA GLN A 348 17.20 13.18 16.87
C GLN A 348 17.00 14.55 16.21
N CYS A 349 15.81 14.78 15.70
CA CYS A 349 15.49 15.99 14.92
C CYS A 349 14.04 16.42 15.15
N ASP A 350 13.85 17.73 15.32
CA ASP A 350 12.56 18.42 15.22
C ASP A 350 12.61 19.42 14.04
N GLU A 351 12.73 20.73 14.27
CA GLU A 351 13.06 21.72 13.24
C GLU A 351 14.57 21.80 12.95
N LYS A 352 15.39 21.13 13.76
CA LYS A 352 16.84 21.06 13.64
C LYS A 352 17.35 19.72 14.19
N VAL A 353 18.54 19.33 13.77
CA VAL A 353 19.23 18.19 14.33
C VAL A 353 19.77 18.54 15.72
N HIS A 354 19.35 17.77 16.73
CA HIS A 354 19.80 17.92 18.11
C HIS A 354 20.97 17.02 18.46
N THR A 355 20.88 15.76 18.06
CA THR A 355 21.93 14.77 18.34
C THR A 355 22.10 13.85 17.13
N ASP A 356 23.33 13.40 16.94
CA ASP A 356 23.71 12.33 16.02
C ASP A 356 24.62 11.36 16.77
N LYS A 357 24.15 10.15 17.00
CA LYS A 357 24.90 9.11 17.69
C LYS A 357 25.24 7.98 16.74
N ARG A 358 26.52 7.83 16.45
CA ARG A 358 27.04 6.69 15.69
C ARG A 358 27.12 5.45 16.58
N ILE A 359 26.57 4.35 16.12
CA ILE A 359 26.55 3.04 16.76
C ILE A 359 27.32 2.06 15.88
N THR A 360 28.36 1.45 16.45
CA THR A 360 29.23 0.51 15.74
C THR A 360 29.22 -0.89 16.34
N SER A 361 28.52 -1.06 17.47
CA SER A 361 28.47 -2.33 18.16
C SER A 361 27.12 -2.58 18.85
N ARG A 362 26.82 -3.86 19.08
CA ARG A 362 25.62 -4.30 19.85
C ARG A 362 25.55 -3.67 21.25
N LYS A 363 26.71 -3.53 21.88
CA LYS A 363 26.79 -2.95 23.23
C LYS A 363 26.42 -1.48 23.22
N GLU A 364 26.94 -0.71 22.26
CA GLU A 364 26.63 0.71 22.13
C GLU A 364 25.14 0.95 21.84
N MET A 365 24.51 0.09 21.03
CA MET A 365 23.07 0.18 20.76
C MET A 365 22.26 -0.05 22.02
N LYS A 366 22.62 -1.07 22.80
CA LYS A 366 21.95 -1.38 24.07
C LYS A 366 22.13 -0.28 25.09
N ASP A 367 23.36 0.22 25.26
CA ASP A 367 23.68 1.35 26.14
C ASP A 367 22.89 2.61 25.74
N TYR A 368 22.74 2.88 24.44
CA TYR A 368 21.95 4.01 23.95
C TYR A 368 20.46 3.87 24.31
N MET A 369 19.87 2.68 24.14
CA MET A 369 18.47 2.44 24.50
C MET A 369 18.21 2.52 26.02
N GLU A 370 19.14 2.02 26.83
CA GLU A 370 19.03 2.07 28.32
C GLU A 370 19.11 3.50 28.86
N HIS A 371 19.87 4.39 28.18
CA HIS A 371 20.09 5.77 28.58
C HIS A 371 19.48 6.77 27.57
N LEU A 372 18.39 6.39 26.91
CA LEU A 372 17.73 7.23 25.91
C LEU A 372 17.18 8.50 26.56
N GLU A 373 17.76 9.64 26.18
CA GLU A 373 17.25 10.98 26.45
C GLU A 373 16.78 11.60 25.13
N LEU A 374 15.57 12.13 25.11
CA LEU A 374 15.03 12.83 23.96
C LEU A 374 15.29 14.32 24.08
N TYR A 375 15.84 14.92 23.01
CA TYR A 375 16.14 16.33 22.94
C TYR A 375 15.31 16.95 21.82
N GLY A 376 14.38 17.82 22.14
CA GLY A 376 13.49 18.52 21.25
C GLY A 376 12.32 19.06 22.05
N ASP A 377 11.42 19.77 21.42
CA ASP A 377 10.10 20.25 21.89
C ASP A 377 9.59 21.30 20.88
N GLY A 378 10.21 21.36 19.68
CA GLY A 378 9.88 22.30 18.62
C GLY A 378 8.74 21.82 17.71
N GLY A 379 8.56 22.56 16.62
CA GLY A 379 7.74 22.12 15.48
C GLY A 379 8.43 20.99 14.70
N THR A 380 7.82 20.55 13.61
CA THR A 380 8.36 19.44 12.82
C THR A 380 8.74 19.89 11.41
N ASP A 381 10.03 19.84 11.10
CA ASP A 381 10.55 19.98 9.75
C ASP A 381 11.52 18.83 9.46
N PHE A 382 11.17 17.96 8.52
CA PHE A 382 11.99 16.79 8.21
C PHE A 382 13.23 17.13 7.37
N ARG A 383 13.26 18.28 6.68
CA ARG A 383 14.33 18.66 5.76
C ARG A 383 15.72 18.75 6.40
N PRO A 384 15.91 19.35 7.60
CA PRO A 384 17.22 19.44 8.23
C PRO A 384 17.88 18.09 8.50
N ALA A 385 17.10 17.07 8.80
CA ALA A 385 17.63 15.73 9.01
C ALA A 385 18.19 15.13 7.72
N PHE A 386 17.52 15.31 6.57
CA PHE A 386 18.04 14.87 5.27
C PHE A 386 19.28 15.66 4.84
N GLU A 387 19.29 16.96 5.05
CA GLU A 387 20.48 17.79 4.80
C GLU A 387 21.68 17.34 5.66
N TRP A 388 21.43 16.88 6.88
CA TRP A 388 22.46 16.34 7.75
C TRP A 388 23.02 15.02 7.21
N VAL A 389 22.16 14.11 6.79
CA VAL A 389 22.57 12.83 6.19
C VAL A 389 23.34 13.05 4.90
N ASP A 390 22.93 14.01 4.06
CA ASP A 390 23.67 14.37 2.85
C ASP A 390 25.10 14.87 3.19
N LYS A 391 25.25 15.66 4.27
CA LYS A 391 26.59 16.08 4.75
C LYS A 391 27.43 14.90 5.25
N LEU A 392 26.83 13.94 5.94
CA LEU A 392 27.54 12.73 6.39
C LEU A 392 28.01 11.88 5.19
N LEU A 393 27.23 11.82 4.11
CA LEU A 393 27.63 11.20 2.85
C LEU A 393 28.79 11.95 2.18
N GLU A 394 28.76 13.27 2.14
CA GLU A 394 29.88 14.09 1.62
C GLU A 394 31.16 13.93 2.46
N GLN A 395 31.03 13.69 3.76
CA GLN A 395 32.15 13.45 4.67
C GLN A 395 32.67 12.01 4.62
N HIS A 396 32.08 11.15 3.78
CA HIS A 396 32.43 9.73 3.66
C HIS A 396 32.25 8.92 4.96
N GLU A 397 31.30 9.33 5.82
CA GLU A 397 30.92 8.55 7.00
C GLU A 397 30.22 7.23 6.61
N PHE A 398 29.61 7.18 5.42
CA PHE A 398 29.02 6.00 4.83
C PHE A 398 29.72 5.62 3.53
N HIS A 399 29.99 4.33 3.34
CA HIS A 399 30.50 3.78 2.08
C HIS A 399 29.37 3.39 1.13
N ASN A 400 28.25 2.91 1.68
CA ASN A 400 27.13 2.43 0.91
C ASN A 400 25.82 2.50 1.71
N LEU A 401 25.41 3.73 2.06
CA LEU A 401 24.15 3.94 2.78
C LEU A 401 22.98 3.40 1.96
N LYS A 402 22.33 2.35 2.45
CA LYS A 402 21.23 1.67 1.77
C LYS A 402 19.87 2.16 2.20
N GLY A 403 19.73 2.64 3.43
CA GLY A 403 18.45 2.98 3.96
C GLY A 403 18.45 3.99 5.10
N LEU A 404 17.33 4.71 5.15
CA LEU A 404 16.98 5.63 6.20
C LEU A 404 15.57 5.35 6.67
N ILE A 405 15.38 5.24 7.98
CA ILE A 405 14.07 5.18 8.62
C ILE A 405 13.84 6.46 9.39
N TYR A 406 12.69 7.07 9.16
CA TYR A 406 12.23 8.25 9.87
C TYR A 406 11.02 7.90 10.72
N PHE A 407 11.16 7.87 12.03
CA PHE A 407 10.07 7.66 12.98
C PHE A 407 9.40 8.99 13.32
N THR A 408 8.10 9.13 13.07
CA THR A 408 7.35 10.38 13.22
C THR A 408 5.84 10.13 13.30
N ASP A 409 5.08 11.11 13.77
CA ASP A 409 3.62 11.17 13.62
C ASP A 409 3.17 11.77 12.27
N GLY A 410 4.11 12.26 11.46
CA GLY A 410 3.87 12.74 10.10
C GLY A 410 3.40 14.18 9.95
N PHE A 411 3.24 14.92 11.06
CA PHE A 411 2.86 16.33 11.01
C PHE A 411 4.08 17.21 10.79
N GLY A 412 4.57 17.34 9.54
CA GLY A 412 5.76 18.14 9.26
C GLY A 412 5.95 18.49 7.80
N ILE A 413 7.06 19.17 7.52
CA ILE A 413 7.43 19.62 6.17
C ILE A 413 8.39 18.59 5.56
N TYR A 414 7.95 17.93 4.51
CA TYR A 414 8.72 16.90 3.82
C TYR A 414 9.69 17.47 2.79
N PRO A 415 10.84 16.80 2.55
CA PRO A 415 11.75 17.16 1.47
C PRO A 415 11.12 16.83 0.11
N LYS A 416 11.28 17.77 -0.84
CA LYS A 416 10.73 17.59 -2.21
C LYS A 416 11.62 16.72 -3.10
N LYS A 417 12.94 16.70 -2.81
CA LYS A 417 13.92 15.97 -3.62
C LYS A 417 14.09 14.56 -3.07
N MET A 418 14.06 13.57 -3.97
CA MET A 418 14.37 12.17 -3.64
C MET A 418 15.85 12.04 -3.28
N PRO A 419 16.20 11.45 -2.13
CA PRO A 419 17.59 11.15 -1.78
C PRO A 419 18.15 9.97 -2.61
N SER A 420 19.45 9.75 -2.57
CA SER A 420 20.12 8.64 -3.24
C SER A 420 19.95 7.29 -2.54
N TYR A 421 19.42 7.29 -1.33
CA TYR A 421 19.20 6.12 -0.48
C TYR A 421 17.70 5.87 -0.28
N LYS A 422 17.34 4.62 -0.02
CA LYS A 422 15.94 4.25 0.25
C LYS A 422 15.48 4.86 1.57
N THR A 423 14.29 5.44 1.60
CA THR A 423 13.75 6.10 2.79
C THR A 423 12.38 5.54 3.12
N ALA A 424 12.15 5.26 4.41
CA ALA A 424 10.86 4.91 4.95
C ALA A 424 10.46 5.84 6.09
N PHE A 425 9.22 6.30 6.08
CA PHE A 425 8.59 6.96 7.22
C PHE A 425 7.78 5.94 7.98
N VAL A 426 8.02 5.85 9.29
CA VAL A 426 7.36 4.90 10.20
C VAL A 426 6.42 5.68 11.10
N PHE A 427 5.16 5.28 11.09
CA PHE A 427 4.09 5.90 11.87
C PHE A 427 3.54 4.90 12.88
N MET A 428 3.15 5.38 14.06
CA MET A 428 2.34 4.60 14.99
C MET A 428 0.86 4.74 14.63
N GLN A 429 0.08 3.67 14.82
CA GLN A 429 -1.31 3.58 14.37
C GLN A 429 -2.24 4.65 14.95
N ASP A 430 -1.92 5.19 16.13
CA ASP A 430 -2.73 6.21 16.78
C ASP A 430 -2.28 7.62 16.41
N ASN A 431 -3.14 8.34 15.69
CA ASN A 431 -3.02 9.78 15.45
C ASN A 431 -1.86 10.23 14.57
N TYR A 432 -1.61 9.57 13.42
CA TYR A 432 -0.59 9.96 12.45
C TYR A 432 -1.16 10.63 11.19
N ARG A 433 -0.30 11.35 10.47
CA ARG A 433 -0.62 11.98 9.19
C ARG A 433 0.38 11.57 8.11
N ASP A 434 -0.07 10.74 7.19
CA ASP A 434 0.75 10.17 6.12
C ASP A 434 0.48 10.75 4.72
N VAL A 435 -0.47 11.68 4.61
CA VAL A 435 -0.97 12.22 3.33
C VAL A 435 0.10 13.01 2.57
N ASP A 436 0.99 13.67 3.30
CA ASP A 436 2.03 14.53 2.74
C ASP A 436 3.36 13.81 2.51
N VAL A 437 3.44 12.51 2.81
CA VAL A 437 4.65 11.69 2.57
C VAL A 437 5.00 11.67 1.08
N PRO A 438 6.25 12.02 0.72
CA PRO A 438 6.65 12.06 -0.69
C PRO A 438 6.49 10.73 -1.40
N VAL A 439 6.17 10.79 -2.69
CA VAL A 439 5.94 9.63 -3.56
C VAL A 439 7.13 8.66 -3.60
N TRP A 440 8.35 9.14 -3.43
CA TRP A 440 9.57 8.35 -3.43
C TRP A 440 9.88 7.64 -2.10
N ALA A 441 9.19 7.98 -1.00
CA ALA A 441 9.41 7.39 0.32
C ALA A 441 8.42 6.27 0.61
N MET A 442 8.84 5.24 1.31
CA MET A 442 7.96 4.17 1.80
C MET A 442 7.23 4.62 3.07
N LYS A 443 6.01 4.10 3.26
CA LYS A 443 5.22 4.30 4.47
C LYS A 443 5.13 2.98 5.22
N LEU A 444 5.44 3.01 6.50
CA LEU A 444 5.35 1.88 7.39
C LEU A 444 4.47 2.28 8.56
N ILE A 445 3.52 1.43 8.92
CA ILE A 445 2.65 1.64 10.06
C ILE A 445 2.94 0.53 11.06
N LEU A 446 3.24 0.91 12.30
CA LEU A 446 3.42 -0.01 13.42
C LEU A 446 2.13 -0.07 14.23
N ASP A 447 1.57 -1.27 14.36
CA ASP A 447 0.44 -1.54 15.23
C ASP A 447 0.93 -1.89 16.63
N GLU A 448 0.19 -1.53 17.68
CA GLU A 448 0.52 -1.97 19.05
C GLU A 448 0.55 -3.49 19.18
N ASP A 449 -0.27 -4.20 18.41
CA ASP A 449 -0.30 -5.67 18.32
C ASP A 449 1.00 -6.28 17.75
N ASP A 450 1.81 -5.50 17.02
CA ASP A 450 3.09 -5.95 16.47
C ASP A 450 4.16 -6.08 17.56
N PHE A 451 3.99 -5.42 18.72
CA PHE A 451 4.89 -5.46 19.85
C PHE A 451 4.58 -6.61 20.83
N GLU A 452 3.40 -7.26 20.74
CA GLU A 452 2.94 -8.28 21.69
C GLU A 452 3.12 -9.74 21.22
N LYS A 453 3.63 -9.99 20.03
CA LYS A 453 3.86 -11.36 19.54
C LYS A 453 5.28 -11.82 19.90
N PRO A 454 5.46 -12.64 20.97
CA PRO A 454 6.68 -13.41 21.09
C PRO A 454 6.71 -14.45 19.98
N ASP A 455 7.86 -14.61 19.36
CA ASP A 455 8.13 -15.66 18.39
C ASP A 455 7.70 -17.02 18.92
N SER A 456 6.77 -17.68 18.22
CA SER A 456 6.40 -19.07 18.43
C SER A 456 7.09 -19.97 17.39
#